data_452d3c00a3b2fa6105b1b5a5ced2af27
#
_entry.id   452d3c00a3b2fa6105b1b5a5ced2af27
#
_cell.length_a   1.000
_cell.length_b   1.000
_cell.length_c   1.000
_cell.angle_alpha   90.00
_cell.angle_beta   90.00
_cell.angle_gamma   90.00
#
_symmetry.space_group_name_H-M   'P 1'
#
loop_
_entity.id
_entity.type
_entity.pdbx_description
1 polymer ?
#
loop_
_entity_poly.entity_id
_entity_poly.type
_entity_poly.pdbx_seq_one_letter_code
_entity_poly.pdbx_strand_id
1 'polypeptide(L)'
;EQYSNVAVLENYYWSLQTTINKVKQEQEKSAGSLKPHTSKAIHMENVSFAYKDHDWILKNANMTFPAGQISAIIGPSGSGKTTIVDLVSGLIRPQKGEIYTDDIPLREADMKLWRRMIGYVPQETLLLHDSILMNVTLGDKNLTTKDIEEALQAAGAWEFISILPQGMHAVVGEQGNKLSGGQRQRIAIARALVHK
;
A
#
# COMPACT_ATOMS: atom_id res chain seq x y z
N GLU A 1 -24.52 42.00 -13.72
CA GLU A 1 -23.89 41.24 -12.57
C GLU A 1 -24.50 39.86 -12.36
N GLN A 2 -25.83 39.67 -12.43
CA GLN A 2 -26.46 38.33 -12.24
C GLN A 2 -26.06 37.30 -13.30
N TYR A 3 -25.90 37.68 -14.57
CA TYR A 3 -25.51 36.76 -15.65
C TYR A 3 -24.04 36.31 -15.55
N SER A 4 -23.18 37.14 -14.98
CA SER A 4 -21.76 36.78 -14.78
C SER A 4 -21.58 35.68 -13.72
N ASN A 5 -22.42 35.68 -12.70
CA ASN A 5 -22.38 34.66 -11.64
C ASN A 5 -22.88 33.31 -12.13
N VAL A 6 -23.87 33.28 -13.06
CA VAL A 6 -24.40 32.03 -13.64
C VAL A 6 -23.31 31.36 -14.50
N ALA A 7 -22.62 32.10 -15.34
CA ALA A 7 -21.55 31.56 -16.17
C ALA A 7 -20.37 30.99 -15.36
N VAL A 8 -20.05 31.62 -14.23
CA VAL A 8 -19.02 31.12 -13.30
C VAL A 8 -19.47 29.80 -12.66
N LEU A 9 -20.72 29.73 -12.21
CA LEU A 9 -21.29 28.51 -11.63
C LEU A 9 -21.37 27.35 -12.64
N GLU A 10 -21.72 27.62 -13.90
CA GLU A 10 -21.70 26.63 -14.96
C GLU A 10 -20.30 26.06 -15.20
N ASN A 11 -19.27 26.90 -15.25
CA ASN A 11 -17.89 26.45 -15.39
C ASN A 11 -17.44 25.55 -14.21
N TYR A 12 -17.80 25.90 -12.97
CA TYR A 12 -17.53 25.06 -11.82
C TYR A 12 -18.29 23.73 -11.90
N TYR A 13 -19.56 23.74 -12.29
CA TYR A 13 -20.35 22.53 -12.46
C TYR A 13 -19.73 21.56 -13.48
N TRP A 14 -19.36 22.06 -14.66
CA TRP A 14 -18.75 21.22 -15.70
C TRP A 14 -17.36 20.72 -15.30
N SER A 15 -16.58 21.54 -14.60
CA SER A 15 -15.28 21.12 -14.05
C SER A 15 -15.45 19.99 -13.02
N LEU A 16 -16.41 20.11 -12.11
CA LEU A 16 -16.74 19.07 -11.13
C LEU A 16 -17.25 17.79 -11.82
N GLN A 17 -18.15 17.91 -12.79
CA GLN A 17 -18.65 16.75 -13.56
C GLN A 17 -17.52 16.03 -14.30
N THR A 18 -16.62 16.78 -14.91
CA THR A 18 -15.45 16.21 -15.59
C THR A 18 -14.55 15.46 -14.61
N THR A 19 -14.32 16.05 -13.43
CA THR A 19 -13.53 15.41 -12.36
C THR A 19 -14.20 14.16 -11.84
N ILE A 20 -15.51 14.20 -11.56
CA ILE A 20 -16.29 13.03 -11.10
C ILE A 20 -16.25 11.92 -12.14
N ASN A 21 -16.40 12.25 -13.42
CA ASN A 21 -16.37 11.26 -14.50
C ASN A 21 -14.98 10.62 -14.65
N LYS A 22 -13.90 11.41 -14.54
CA LYS A 22 -12.53 10.87 -14.49
C LYS A 22 -12.34 9.91 -13.31
N VAL A 23 -12.72 10.33 -12.12
CA VAL A 23 -12.63 9.48 -10.91
C VAL A 23 -13.43 8.19 -11.07
N LYS A 24 -14.65 8.25 -11.65
CA LYS A 24 -15.44 7.05 -11.93
C LYS A 24 -14.80 6.13 -12.98
N GLN A 25 -14.13 6.68 -13.98
CA GLN A 25 -13.42 5.88 -14.99
C GLN A 25 -12.16 5.21 -14.43
N GLU A 26 -11.46 5.92 -13.54
CA GLU A 26 -10.26 5.42 -12.86
C GLU A 26 -10.57 4.58 -11.63
N GLN A 27 -11.86 4.54 -11.21
CA GLN A 27 -12.27 3.70 -10.10
C GLN A 27 -11.90 2.24 -10.40
N GLU A 28 -11.14 1.63 -9.50
CA GLU A 28 -10.77 0.23 -9.61
C GLU A 28 -12.02 -0.63 -9.71
N LYS A 29 -12.27 -1.18 -10.89
CA LYS A 29 -13.31 -2.18 -11.06
C LYS A 29 -12.82 -3.42 -10.33
N SER A 30 -13.43 -3.74 -9.20
CA SER A 30 -13.21 -5.02 -8.52
C SER A 30 -13.53 -6.13 -9.51
N ALA A 31 -12.51 -6.64 -10.19
CA ALA A 31 -12.71 -7.60 -11.27
C ALA A 31 -12.87 -9.03 -10.75
N GLY A 32 -12.44 -9.30 -9.50
CA GLY A 32 -12.44 -10.64 -8.93
C GLY A 32 -13.30 -10.75 -7.68
N SER A 33 -13.82 -11.95 -7.45
CA SER A 33 -14.64 -12.31 -6.29
C SER A 33 -14.11 -13.54 -5.53
N LEU A 34 -13.06 -14.17 -6.05
CA LEU A 34 -12.47 -15.34 -5.39
C LEU A 34 -11.74 -14.90 -4.12
N LYS A 35 -11.96 -15.63 -3.04
CA LYS A 35 -11.28 -15.36 -1.77
C LYS A 35 -9.81 -15.78 -1.89
N PRO A 36 -8.85 -14.84 -1.85
CA PRO A 36 -7.44 -15.17 -1.95
C PRO A 36 -6.96 -15.90 -0.69
N HIS A 37 -5.97 -16.76 -0.87
CA HIS A 37 -5.20 -17.39 0.20
C HIS A 37 -3.80 -17.67 -0.32
N THR A 38 -2.83 -17.78 0.58
CA THR A 38 -1.45 -18.12 0.23
C THR A 38 -0.97 -19.16 1.22
N SER A 39 -1.07 -20.42 0.81
CA SER A 39 -0.63 -21.57 1.61
C SER A 39 0.60 -22.24 1.02
N LYS A 40 0.81 -22.13 -0.30
CA LYS A 40 1.92 -22.74 -1.03
C LYS A 40 2.92 -21.68 -1.51
N ALA A 41 2.48 -20.77 -2.38
CA ALA A 41 3.35 -19.76 -2.97
C ALA A 41 2.54 -18.64 -3.68
N ILE A 42 3.21 -17.52 -3.90
CA ILE A 42 2.83 -16.55 -4.93
C ILE A 42 3.76 -16.75 -6.12
N HIS A 43 3.24 -16.82 -7.34
CA HIS A 43 4.07 -16.99 -8.52
C HIS A 43 3.64 -16.09 -9.68
N MET A 44 4.62 -15.69 -10.46
CA MET A 44 4.49 -14.87 -11.65
C MET A 44 4.80 -15.74 -12.86
N GLU A 45 3.92 -15.71 -13.87
CA GLU A 45 4.09 -16.48 -15.11
C GLU A 45 4.12 -15.58 -16.32
N ASN A 46 5.25 -15.52 -17.02
CA ASN A 46 5.49 -14.76 -18.24
C ASN A 46 5.10 -13.27 -18.10
N VAL A 47 5.27 -12.69 -16.90
CA VAL A 47 4.86 -11.35 -16.58
C VAL A 47 5.72 -10.34 -17.32
N SER A 48 5.05 -9.40 -18.02
CA SER A 48 5.69 -8.25 -18.64
C SER A 48 4.98 -6.97 -18.19
N PHE A 49 5.76 -5.95 -17.86
CA PHE A 49 5.26 -4.67 -17.38
C PHE A 49 6.14 -3.51 -17.80
N ALA A 50 5.50 -2.41 -18.21
CA ALA A 50 6.12 -1.11 -18.48
C ALA A 50 5.25 0.02 -17.87
N TYR A 51 5.87 1.13 -17.42
CA TYR A 51 5.13 2.35 -17.08
C TYR A 51 4.92 3.17 -18.36
N LYS A 52 3.66 3.41 -18.74
CA LYS A 52 3.27 4.26 -19.90
C LYS A 52 4.09 3.93 -21.14
N ASP A 53 3.72 3.31 -22.09
CA ASP A 53 4.32 3.07 -23.42
C ASP A 53 5.86 3.15 -23.56
N HIS A 54 6.59 2.99 -22.44
CA HIS A 54 8.05 2.99 -22.35
C HIS A 54 8.61 1.56 -22.45
N ASP A 55 9.92 1.46 -22.47
CA ASP A 55 10.62 0.18 -22.46
C ASP A 55 10.16 -0.74 -21.32
N TRP A 56 10.11 -2.04 -21.61
CA TRP A 56 9.74 -3.06 -20.64
C TRP A 56 10.68 -3.04 -19.44
N ILE A 57 10.13 -2.79 -18.26
CA ILE A 57 10.84 -2.94 -16.97
C ILE A 57 10.96 -4.41 -16.61
N LEU A 58 9.90 -5.17 -16.84
CA LEU A 58 9.91 -6.63 -16.74
C LEU A 58 9.48 -7.21 -18.08
N LYS A 59 10.18 -8.24 -18.55
CA LYS A 59 9.89 -8.92 -19.79
C LYS A 59 9.91 -10.42 -19.58
N ASN A 60 8.74 -11.07 -19.75
CA ASN A 60 8.55 -12.51 -19.57
C ASN A 60 9.14 -13.03 -18.24
N ALA A 61 8.94 -12.27 -17.17
CA ALA A 61 9.45 -12.63 -15.84
C ALA A 61 8.68 -13.81 -15.26
N ASN A 62 9.42 -14.80 -14.77
CA ASN A 62 8.90 -15.97 -14.08
C ASN A 62 9.57 -16.04 -12.72
N MET A 63 8.79 -16.00 -11.64
CA MET A 63 9.29 -15.97 -10.25
C MET A 63 8.32 -16.72 -9.35
N THR A 64 8.86 -17.31 -8.28
CA THR A 64 8.06 -17.97 -7.25
C THR A 64 8.52 -17.52 -5.88
N PHE A 65 7.57 -17.14 -5.03
CA PHE A 65 7.75 -16.73 -3.64
C PHE A 65 7.05 -17.75 -2.75
N PRO A 66 7.78 -18.74 -2.19
CA PRO A 66 7.18 -19.78 -1.36
C PRO A 66 6.57 -19.22 -0.08
N ALA A 67 5.40 -19.71 0.32
CA ALA A 67 4.77 -19.33 1.57
C ALA A 67 5.61 -19.79 2.78
N GLY A 68 5.57 -19.01 3.86
CA GLY A 68 6.30 -19.33 5.10
C GLY A 68 7.82 -19.17 5.00
N GLN A 69 8.34 -18.60 3.92
CA GLN A 69 9.77 -18.35 3.72
C GLN A 69 10.05 -16.88 3.46
N ILE A 70 11.27 -16.47 3.76
CA ILE A 70 11.77 -15.12 3.40
C ILE A 70 12.34 -15.21 1.99
N SER A 71 11.81 -14.40 1.08
CA SER A 71 12.33 -14.21 -0.27
C SER A 71 13.01 -12.87 -0.40
N ALA A 72 14.21 -12.81 -0.97
CA ALA A 72 14.94 -11.57 -1.22
C ALA A 72 15.07 -11.31 -2.72
N ILE A 73 14.73 -10.09 -3.15
CA ILE A 73 14.92 -9.63 -4.54
C ILE A 73 16.16 -8.75 -4.57
N ILE A 74 17.19 -9.19 -5.28
CA ILE A 74 18.51 -8.54 -5.36
C ILE A 74 18.74 -8.00 -6.77
N GLY A 75 19.35 -6.84 -6.88
CA GLY A 75 19.71 -6.23 -8.16
C GLY A 75 20.09 -4.75 -8.04
N PRO A 76 20.65 -4.14 -9.10
CA PRO A 76 21.02 -2.72 -9.11
C PRO A 76 19.79 -1.80 -9.00
N SER A 77 20.03 -0.51 -8.74
CA SER A 77 18.94 0.48 -8.78
C SER A 77 18.31 0.51 -10.18
N GLY A 78 16.99 0.64 -10.26
CA GLY A 78 16.27 0.65 -11.54
C GLY A 78 16.00 -0.73 -12.16
N SER A 79 16.43 -1.84 -11.54
CA SER A 79 16.20 -3.20 -12.08
C SER A 79 14.78 -3.75 -11.93
N GLY A 80 13.81 -2.93 -11.50
CA GLY A 80 12.42 -3.35 -11.37
C GLY A 80 12.03 -4.03 -10.06
N LYS A 81 12.89 -4.02 -9.01
CA LYS A 81 12.59 -4.68 -7.72
C LYS A 81 11.29 -4.17 -7.09
N THR A 82 11.12 -2.86 -6.99
CA THR A 82 9.89 -2.23 -6.47
C THR A 82 8.70 -2.59 -7.35
N THR A 83 8.87 -2.58 -8.67
CA THR A 83 7.83 -2.96 -9.63
C THR A 83 7.34 -4.41 -9.41
N ILE A 84 8.25 -5.35 -9.09
CA ILE A 84 7.87 -6.72 -8.75
C ILE A 84 7.03 -6.76 -7.48
N VAL A 85 7.43 -6.02 -6.43
CA VAL A 85 6.68 -5.93 -5.17
C VAL A 85 5.30 -5.30 -5.40
N ASP A 86 5.22 -4.23 -6.18
CA ASP A 86 3.97 -3.55 -6.51
C ASP A 86 3.01 -4.46 -7.32
N LEU A 87 3.55 -5.24 -8.26
CA LEU A 87 2.80 -6.24 -9.02
C LEU A 87 2.24 -7.34 -8.12
N VAL A 88 3.10 -7.94 -7.28
CA VAL A 88 2.71 -9.00 -6.33
C VAL A 88 1.70 -8.48 -5.32
N SER A 89 1.84 -7.24 -4.85
CA SER A 89 0.88 -6.61 -3.93
C SER A 89 -0.43 -6.23 -4.61
N GLY A 90 -0.53 -6.31 -5.93
CA GLY A 90 -1.70 -5.90 -6.70
C GLY A 90 -1.95 -4.39 -6.68
N LEU A 91 -0.91 -3.58 -6.47
CA LEU A 91 -0.95 -2.12 -6.61
C LEU A 91 -0.96 -1.71 -8.09
N ILE A 92 -0.29 -2.49 -8.92
CA ILE A 92 -0.28 -2.36 -10.38
C ILE A 92 -0.59 -3.72 -11.01
N ARG A 93 -1.03 -3.71 -12.27
CA ARG A 93 -1.38 -4.94 -13.00
C ARG A 93 -0.39 -5.20 -14.13
N PRO A 94 -0.02 -6.44 -14.41
CA PRO A 94 0.83 -6.77 -15.55
C PRO A 94 0.08 -6.50 -16.87
N GLN A 95 0.81 -6.09 -17.91
CA GLN A 95 0.25 -5.96 -19.27
C GLN A 95 0.23 -7.31 -20.00
N LYS A 96 1.14 -8.24 -19.65
CA LYS A 96 1.18 -9.60 -20.17
C LYS A 96 1.52 -10.57 -19.04
N GLY A 97 1.11 -11.82 -19.20
CA GLY A 97 1.31 -12.85 -18.20
C GLY A 97 0.30 -12.75 -17.05
N GLU A 98 0.52 -13.50 -15.99
CA GLU A 98 -0.39 -13.59 -14.86
C GLU A 98 0.38 -13.77 -13.56
N ILE A 99 -0.24 -13.33 -12.46
CA ILE A 99 0.26 -13.53 -11.10
C ILE A 99 -0.78 -14.37 -10.36
N TYR A 100 -0.31 -15.37 -9.64
CA TYR A 100 -1.15 -16.30 -8.90
C TYR A 100 -0.83 -16.27 -7.41
N THR A 101 -1.84 -16.41 -6.59
CA THR A 101 -1.71 -16.82 -5.20
C THR A 101 -2.21 -18.26 -5.09
N ASP A 102 -1.30 -19.17 -4.81
CA ASP A 102 -1.53 -20.62 -4.97
C ASP A 102 -2.05 -20.94 -6.39
N ASP A 103 -3.30 -21.35 -6.52
CA ASP A 103 -3.92 -21.71 -7.80
C ASP A 103 -4.89 -20.61 -8.31
N ILE A 104 -4.97 -19.44 -7.63
CA ILE A 104 -5.93 -18.36 -7.94
C ILE A 104 -5.21 -17.24 -8.69
N PRO A 105 -5.60 -16.90 -9.94
CA PRO A 105 -5.09 -15.72 -10.62
C PRO A 105 -5.48 -14.45 -9.86
N LEU A 106 -4.55 -13.51 -9.63
CA LEU A 106 -4.85 -12.27 -8.89
C LEU A 106 -5.93 -11.43 -9.57
N ARG A 107 -6.07 -11.51 -10.89
CA ARG A 107 -7.16 -10.81 -11.61
C ARG A 107 -8.56 -11.30 -11.20
N GLU A 108 -8.68 -12.53 -10.71
CA GLU A 108 -9.95 -13.15 -10.29
C GLU A 108 -10.15 -13.10 -8.77
N ALA A 109 -9.12 -12.71 -8.03
CA ALA A 109 -9.18 -12.56 -6.58
C ALA A 109 -9.90 -11.27 -6.16
N ASP A 110 -10.54 -11.30 -4.98
CA ASP A 110 -10.99 -10.08 -4.32
C ASP A 110 -9.77 -9.27 -3.86
N MET A 111 -9.49 -8.19 -4.60
CA MET A 111 -8.32 -7.35 -4.35
C MET A 111 -8.37 -6.61 -3.01
N LYS A 112 -9.55 -6.38 -2.44
CA LYS A 112 -9.66 -5.79 -1.10
C LYS A 112 -9.23 -6.79 -0.04
N LEU A 113 -9.65 -8.03 -0.17
CA LEU A 113 -9.20 -9.10 0.72
C LEU A 113 -7.70 -9.39 0.52
N TRP A 114 -7.23 -9.43 -0.73
CA TRP A 114 -5.81 -9.61 -1.04
C TRP A 114 -4.93 -8.58 -0.33
N ARG A 115 -5.22 -7.29 -0.52
CA ARG A 115 -4.44 -6.21 0.09
C ARG A 115 -4.51 -6.18 1.61
N ARG A 116 -5.60 -6.66 2.21
CA ARG A 116 -5.71 -6.81 3.67
C ARG A 116 -4.78 -7.88 4.24
N MET A 117 -4.37 -8.85 3.42
CA MET A 117 -3.41 -9.89 3.83
C MET A 117 -1.95 -9.39 3.74
N ILE A 118 -1.70 -8.22 3.15
CA ILE A 118 -0.35 -7.73 2.86
C ILE A 118 -0.03 -6.54 3.75
N GLY A 119 1.03 -6.66 4.55
CA GLY A 119 1.65 -5.52 5.23
C GLY A 119 2.72 -4.89 4.32
N TYR A 120 2.39 -3.81 3.63
CA TYR A 120 3.31 -3.11 2.73
C TYR A 120 4.10 -2.02 3.47
N VAL A 121 5.42 -2.10 3.44
CA VAL A 121 6.32 -1.08 4.00
C VAL A 121 7.13 -0.46 2.85
N PRO A 122 6.82 0.77 2.42
CA PRO A 122 7.53 1.43 1.34
C PRO A 122 8.93 1.87 1.76
N GLN A 123 9.81 2.08 0.76
CA GLN A 123 11.17 2.59 0.99
C GLN A 123 11.14 3.98 1.63
N GLU A 124 10.27 4.87 1.13
CA GLU A 124 10.04 6.19 1.73
C GLU A 124 8.84 6.11 2.68
N THR A 125 9.12 6.30 3.95
CA THR A 125 8.09 6.22 5.00
C THR A 125 7.35 7.54 5.11
N LEU A 126 6.09 7.55 4.70
CA LEU A 126 5.17 8.67 4.91
C LEU A 126 4.44 8.51 6.24
N LEU A 127 4.57 9.51 7.11
CA LEU A 127 3.79 9.63 8.35
C LEU A 127 2.84 10.82 8.25
N LEU A 128 1.63 10.63 8.76
CA LEU A 128 0.64 11.68 8.92
C LEU A 128 1.09 12.64 10.02
N HIS A 129 0.78 13.93 9.87
CA HIS A 129 0.99 14.92 10.93
C HIS A 129 -0.03 14.72 12.06
N ASP A 130 0.12 13.63 12.78
CA ASP A 130 -0.76 13.20 13.86
C ASP A 130 0.04 12.41 14.91
N SER A 131 -0.63 11.82 15.87
CA SER A 131 -0.04 10.95 16.89
C SER A 131 0.58 9.68 16.28
N ILE A 132 1.48 9.04 17.04
CA ILE A 132 2.00 7.71 16.71
C ILE A 132 0.85 6.72 16.60
N LEU A 133 -0.11 6.78 17.53
CA LEU A 133 -1.31 5.95 17.54
C LEU A 133 -2.07 6.03 16.21
N MET A 134 -2.39 7.26 15.75
CA MET A 134 -3.09 7.46 14.49
C MET A 134 -2.26 6.97 13.30
N ASN A 135 -0.95 7.15 13.35
CA ASN A 135 -0.06 6.65 12.30
C ASN A 135 0.01 5.12 12.23
N VAL A 136 -0.16 4.41 13.33
CA VAL A 136 -0.17 2.94 13.36
C VAL A 136 -1.54 2.41 12.96
N THR A 137 -2.61 2.96 13.52
CA THR A 137 -3.98 2.43 13.34
C THR A 137 -4.67 2.94 12.06
N LEU A 138 -4.20 4.06 11.48
CA LEU A 138 -4.88 4.79 10.40
C LEU A 138 -6.37 5.08 10.72
N GLY A 139 -6.70 5.19 12.01
CA GLY A 139 -8.06 5.46 12.48
C GLY A 139 -8.97 4.23 12.55
N ASP A 140 -8.46 3.02 12.40
CA ASP A 140 -9.24 1.80 12.60
C ASP A 140 -9.60 1.64 14.08
N LYS A 141 -10.91 1.75 14.37
CA LYS A 141 -11.48 1.69 15.73
C LYS A 141 -11.65 0.26 16.26
N ASN A 142 -11.45 -0.74 15.42
CA ASN A 142 -11.57 -2.14 15.82
C ASN A 142 -10.29 -2.67 16.50
N LEU A 143 -9.18 -1.95 16.36
CA LEU A 143 -7.91 -2.31 16.97
C LEU A 143 -7.93 -2.02 18.47
N THR A 144 -7.56 -3.00 19.26
CA THR A 144 -7.41 -2.83 20.71
C THR A 144 -6.04 -2.22 21.05
N THR A 145 -5.93 -1.63 22.24
CA THR A 145 -4.64 -1.13 22.76
C THR A 145 -3.58 -2.24 22.77
N LYS A 146 -3.98 -3.46 23.09
CA LYS A 146 -3.10 -4.62 23.12
C LYS A 146 -2.55 -4.94 21.72
N ASP A 147 -3.39 -4.96 20.70
CA ASP A 147 -2.96 -5.19 19.29
C ASP A 147 -1.91 -4.17 18.86
N ILE A 148 -2.12 -2.91 19.25
CA ILE A 148 -1.22 -1.80 18.91
C ILE A 148 0.12 -1.94 19.63
N GLU A 149 0.10 -2.25 20.94
CA GLU A 149 1.32 -2.46 21.72
C GLU A 149 2.12 -3.66 21.21
N GLU A 150 1.47 -4.78 20.91
CA GLU A 150 2.11 -5.96 20.33
C GLU A 150 2.76 -5.64 18.97
N ALA A 151 2.08 -4.88 18.10
CA ALA A 151 2.64 -4.46 16.82
C ALA A 151 3.84 -3.52 16.99
N LEU A 152 3.77 -2.57 17.95
CA LEU A 152 4.87 -1.65 18.26
C LEU A 152 6.08 -2.39 18.85
N GLN A 153 5.85 -3.38 19.70
CA GLN A 153 6.91 -4.24 20.25
C GLN A 153 7.56 -5.07 19.14
N ALA A 154 6.77 -5.74 18.32
CA ALA A 154 7.25 -6.54 17.20
C ALA A 154 8.06 -5.72 16.17
N ALA A 155 7.70 -4.45 15.98
CA ALA A 155 8.44 -3.52 15.14
C ALA A 155 9.68 -2.91 15.82
N GLY A 156 9.96 -3.21 17.09
CA GLY A 156 11.04 -2.59 17.87
C GLY A 156 10.83 -1.09 18.12
N ALA A 157 9.58 -0.63 18.06
CA ALA A 157 9.23 0.78 18.26
C ALA A 157 8.92 1.12 19.71
N TRP A 158 8.50 0.15 20.50
CA TRP A 158 8.04 0.35 21.87
C TRP A 158 9.07 1.00 22.78
N GLU A 159 10.33 0.63 22.66
CA GLU A 159 11.41 1.16 23.50
C GLU A 159 11.50 2.69 23.49
N PHE A 160 11.47 3.31 22.28
CA PHE A 160 11.53 4.76 22.20
C PHE A 160 10.19 5.45 22.47
N ILE A 161 9.06 4.77 22.24
CA ILE A 161 7.72 5.34 22.46
C ILE A 161 7.40 5.38 23.94
N SER A 162 7.76 4.36 24.70
CA SER A 162 7.48 4.27 26.15
C SER A 162 8.16 5.35 26.98
N ILE A 163 9.26 5.93 26.50
CA ILE A 163 9.98 7.02 27.17
C ILE A 163 9.48 8.42 26.76
N LEU A 164 8.62 8.53 25.73
CA LEU A 164 8.03 9.81 25.37
C LEU A 164 7.02 10.27 26.41
N PRO A 165 6.98 11.56 26.77
CA PRO A 165 6.04 12.08 27.78
C PRO A 165 4.57 11.77 27.48
N GLN A 166 4.20 11.69 26.19
CA GLN A 166 2.85 11.41 25.72
C GLN A 166 2.70 9.97 25.19
N GLY A 167 3.75 9.15 25.23
CA GLY A 167 3.74 7.78 24.73
C GLY A 167 3.23 7.69 23.28
N MET A 168 2.27 6.81 23.02
CA MET A 168 1.64 6.63 21.71
C MET A 168 0.86 7.87 21.22
N HIS A 169 0.48 8.80 22.10
CA HIS A 169 -0.22 10.03 21.75
C HIS A 169 0.72 11.18 21.33
N ALA A 170 2.03 10.95 21.35
CA ALA A 170 3.00 11.94 20.88
C ALA A 170 2.82 12.21 19.38
N VAL A 171 2.72 13.52 19.03
CA VAL A 171 2.57 13.97 17.64
C VAL A 171 3.91 13.96 16.94
N VAL A 172 3.99 13.26 15.81
CA VAL A 172 5.25 13.02 15.07
C VAL A 172 5.75 14.23 14.25
N GLY A 173 4.92 15.26 14.12
CA GLY A 173 5.22 16.45 13.30
C GLY A 173 4.97 16.23 11.81
N GLU A 174 5.25 17.26 11.00
CA GLU A 174 5.09 17.16 9.54
C GLU A 174 6.03 16.08 8.98
N GLN A 175 5.45 15.12 8.25
CA GLN A 175 6.14 13.97 7.68
C GLN A 175 7.03 13.21 8.70
N GLY A 176 6.72 13.32 9.99
CA GLY A 176 7.49 12.66 11.04
C GLY A 176 8.85 13.33 11.35
N ASN A 177 8.98 14.63 11.13
CA ASN A 177 10.25 15.38 11.31
C ASN A 177 10.80 15.36 12.75
N LYS A 178 9.95 15.06 13.75
CA LYS A 178 10.36 14.91 15.15
C LYS A 178 11.00 13.54 15.44
N LEU A 179 11.04 12.65 14.46
CA LEU A 179 11.54 11.28 14.59
C LEU A 179 12.77 11.05 13.72
N SER A 180 13.69 10.21 14.17
CA SER A 180 14.77 9.72 13.33
C SER A 180 14.25 8.85 12.17
N GLY A 181 15.04 8.66 11.11
CA GLY A 181 14.70 7.80 9.99
C GLY A 181 14.32 6.38 10.42
N GLY A 182 15.13 5.79 11.32
CA GLY A 182 14.85 4.46 11.87
C GLY A 182 13.59 4.39 12.74
N GLN A 183 13.25 5.46 13.48
CA GLN A 183 12.00 5.52 14.24
C GLN A 183 10.79 5.60 13.32
N ARG A 184 10.85 6.42 12.26
CA ARG A 184 9.80 6.46 11.24
C ARG A 184 9.57 5.10 10.60
N GLN A 185 10.66 4.42 10.22
CA GLN A 185 10.58 3.09 9.61
C GLN A 185 9.94 2.06 10.56
N ARG A 186 10.30 2.05 11.84
CA ARG A 186 9.69 1.15 12.84
C ARG A 186 8.20 1.42 13.02
N ILE A 187 7.74 2.68 12.99
CA ILE A 187 6.31 3.00 13.01
C ILE A 187 5.61 2.48 11.76
N ALA A 188 6.21 2.59 10.58
CA ALA A 188 5.64 2.04 9.35
C ALA A 188 5.56 0.50 9.38
N ILE A 189 6.55 -0.17 9.96
CA ILE A 189 6.52 -1.62 10.20
C ILE A 189 5.37 -1.97 11.16
N ALA A 190 5.22 -1.25 12.27
CA ALA A 190 4.11 -1.46 13.22
C ALA A 190 2.74 -1.28 12.53
N ARG A 191 2.59 -0.24 11.69
CA ARG A 191 1.40 -0.03 10.84
C ARG A 191 1.09 -1.25 9.97
N ALA A 192 2.11 -1.84 9.36
CA ALA A 192 1.95 -3.02 8.52
C ALA A 192 1.60 -4.29 9.31
N LEU A 193 2.02 -4.38 10.57
CA LEU A 193 1.79 -5.53 11.43
C LEU A 193 0.43 -5.51 12.14
N VAL A 194 -0.08 -4.34 12.50
CA VAL A 194 -1.29 -4.22 13.33
C VAL A 194 -2.57 -4.65 12.63
N HIS A 195 -2.60 -4.63 11.30
CA HIS A 195 -3.77 -4.98 10.48
C HIS A 195 -3.76 -6.44 9.97
N LYS A 196 -2.97 -7.31 10.59
CA LYS A 196 -2.89 -8.75 10.24
C LYS A 196 -4.02 -9.57 10.82
#